data_5a2d1cc4da5adc292c2284a3ed00e94c
#
_entry.id   5a2d1cc4da5adc292c2284a3ed00e94c
#
_cell.length_a   1.000
_cell.length_b   1.000
_cell.length_c   1.000
_cell.angle_alpha   90.00
_cell.angle_beta   90.00
_cell.angle_gamma   90.00
#
_symmetry.space_group_name_H-M   'P 1'
#
loop_
_entity.id
_entity.type
_entity.pdbx_description
1 polymer ?
#
loop_
_entity_poly.entity_id
_entity_poly.type
_entity_poly.pdbx_seq_one_letter_code
_entity_poly.pdbx_strand_id
1 'polypeptide(L)'
;MRSRPWIGVVLVVSAEFAAQTAAAGPQEDVAAAGQKWGTVFAENNPDTMVPFYAKDGVLWGTLSPTVRSDPSAVKAYFVGAFQALPKATVKFGDQLIRVYGDTAVNTGYYTFSYTKDGETKSIPARYSFTYVKDGNDWKIVDHHSSAMPAPPR
;
A
#
# COMPACT_ATOMS: atom_id res chain seq x y z
N MET A 1 -5.34 57.71 59.03
CA MET A 1 -5.92 56.48 58.42
C MET A 1 -5.42 56.39 57.00
N ARG A 2 -4.50 55.44 56.73
CA ARG A 2 -3.91 55.22 55.39
C ARG A 2 -4.43 53.85 54.88
N SER A 3 -5.28 53.92 53.88
CA SER A 3 -5.80 52.73 53.18
C SER A 3 -4.76 52.14 52.24
N ARG A 4 -4.40 50.85 52.41
CA ARG A 4 -3.53 50.08 51.53
C ARG A 4 -4.38 49.45 50.43
N PRO A 5 -3.99 49.54 49.12
CA PRO A 5 -4.68 48.81 48.09
C PRO A 5 -4.18 47.33 48.05
N TRP A 6 -5.12 46.40 47.95
CA TRP A 6 -4.86 44.99 47.69
C TRP A 6 -4.62 44.83 46.18
N ILE A 7 -3.44 44.37 45.83
CA ILE A 7 -3.13 43.97 44.45
C ILE A 7 -3.46 42.48 44.35
N GLY A 8 -4.55 42.17 43.65
CA GLY A 8 -4.92 40.80 43.31
C GLY A 8 -4.02 40.32 42.16
N VAL A 9 -3.21 39.26 42.41
CA VAL A 9 -2.46 38.56 41.38
C VAL A 9 -3.40 37.55 40.73
N VAL A 10 -3.76 37.80 39.47
CA VAL A 10 -4.50 36.82 38.65
C VAL A 10 -3.47 35.87 38.02
N LEU A 11 -3.46 34.62 38.48
CA LEU A 11 -2.67 33.56 37.89
C LEU A 11 -3.43 33.03 36.65
N VAL A 12 -2.97 33.36 35.47
CA VAL A 12 -3.46 32.77 34.23
C VAL A 12 -2.75 31.42 34.02
N VAL A 13 -3.45 30.34 34.28
CA VAL A 13 -2.99 29.00 33.97
C VAL A 13 -3.27 28.74 32.51
N SER A 14 -2.27 28.86 31.65
CA SER A 14 -2.34 28.45 30.25
C SER A 14 -2.27 26.92 30.18
N ALA A 15 -3.38 26.27 29.91
CA ALA A 15 -3.40 24.84 29.58
C ALA A 15 -2.90 24.65 28.14
N GLU A 16 -1.67 24.19 27.98
CA GLU A 16 -1.17 23.73 26.68
C GLU A 16 -1.82 22.38 26.37
N PHE A 17 -2.79 22.40 25.45
CA PHE A 17 -3.28 21.19 24.83
C PHE A 17 -2.21 20.68 23.83
N ALA A 18 -1.37 19.77 24.28
CA ALA A 18 -0.54 18.97 23.37
C ALA A 18 -1.50 18.09 22.54
N ALA A 19 -1.67 18.43 21.27
CA ALA A 19 -2.36 17.58 20.32
C ALA A 19 -1.50 16.31 20.14
N GLN A 20 -1.87 15.22 20.83
CA GLN A 20 -1.34 13.90 20.59
C GLN A 20 -1.79 13.47 19.19
N THR A 21 -0.87 13.49 18.21
CA THR A 21 -1.09 12.79 16.95
C THR A 21 -1.22 11.31 17.29
N ALA A 22 -2.45 10.78 17.18
CA ALA A 22 -2.67 9.35 17.32
C ALA A 22 -1.75 8.64 16.31
N ALA A 23 -0.88 7.75 16.79
CA ALA A 23 -0.10 6.90 15.91
C ALA A 23 -1.08 6.10 15.05
N ALA A 24 -0.82 6.04 13.74
CA ALA A 24 -1.60 5.19 12.84
C ALA A 24 -1.58 3.76 13.38
N GLY A 25 -2.72 3.07 13.33
CA GLY A 25 -2.81 1.70 13.80
C GLY A 25 -2.23 0.71 12.77
N PRO A 26 -2.03 -0.55 13.15
CA PRO A 26 -1.45 -1.54 12.23
C PRO A 26 -2.23 -1.73 10.92
N GLN A 27 -3.54 -1.50 10.91
CA GLN A 27 -4.34 -1.54 9.67
C GLN A 27 -4.02 -0.39 8.74
N GLU A 28 -3.85 0.82 9.29
CA GLU A 28 -3.46 2.01 8.55
C GLU A 28 -2.05 1.88 8.00
N ASP A 29 -1.12 1.26 8.74
CA ASP A 29 0.24 0.98 8.27
C ASP A 29 0.23 0.03 7.08
N VAL A 30 -0.59 -1.03 7.11
CA VAL A 30 -0.76 -1.97 5.99
C VAL A 30 -1.42 -1.29 4.79
N ALA A 31 -2.43 -0.44 5.03
CA ALA A 31 -3.04 0.36 3.96
C ALA A 31 -2.02 1.27 3.30
N ALA A 32 -1.19 1.96 4.09
CA ALA A 32 -0.12 2.82 3.59
C ALA A 32 0.94 2.03 2.79
N ALA A 33 1.31 0.82 3.22
CA ALA A 33 2.21 -0.06 2.47
C ALA A 33 1.62 -0.44 1.10
N GLY A 34 0.33 -0.76 1.03
CA GLY A 34 -0.38 -1.01 -0.23
C GLY A 34 -0.41 0.22 -1.14
N GLN A 35 -0.72 1.40 -0.61
CA GLN A 35 -0.73 2.65 -1.38
C GLN A 35 0.68 3.00 -1.89
N LYS A 36 1.72 2.82 -1.08
CA LYS A 36 3.11 3.03 -1.48
C LYS A 36 3.50 2.08 -2.63
N TRP A 37 3.10 0.80 -2.56
CA TRP A 37 3.30 -0.14 -3.65
C TRP A 37 2.66 0.37 -4.94
N GLY A 38 1.42 0.87 -4.90
CA GLY A 38 0.72 1.42 -6.06
C GLY A 38 1.37 2.69 -6.62
N THR A 39 1.88 3.57 -5.76
CA THR A 39 2.60 4.79 -6.16
C THR A 39 3.89 4.42 -6.91
N VAL A 40 4.68 3.49 -6.36
CA VAL A 40 5.94 3.06 -6.96
C VAL A 40 5.71 2.24 -8.24
N PHE A 41 4.61 1.47 -8.31
CA PHE A 41 4.21 0.78 -9.54
C PHE A 41 4.07 1.73 -10.73
N ALA A 42 3.58 2.96 -10.51
CA ALA A 42 3.43 3.97 -11.56
C ALA A 42 4.77 4.54 -12.09
N GLU A 43 5.88 4.29 -11.40
CA GLU A 43 7.23 4.62 -11.92
C GLU A 43 7.64 3.73 -13.08
N ASN A 44 6.99 2.57 -13.26
CA ASN A 44 7.29 1.55 -14.26
C ASN A 44 8.76 1.09 -14.21
N ASN A 45 9.35 1.07 -13.02
CA ASN A 45 10.71 0.63 -12.76
C ASN A 45 10.69 -0.73 -12.01
N PRO A 46 11.15 -1.84 -12.64
CA PRO A 46 11.17 -3.15 -11.99
C PRO A 46 12.05 -3.19 -10.72
N ASP A 47 13.12 -2.41 -10.67
CA ASP A 47 14.05 -2.41 -9.54
C ASP A 47 13.43 -1.82 -8.27
N THR A 48 12.54 -0.83 -8.41
CA THR A 48 11.84 -0.22 -7.28
C THR A 48 10.68 -1.07 -6.75
N MET A 49 10.23 -2.06 -7.51
CA MET A 49 9.17 -2.99 -7.09
C MET A 49 9.67 -4.12 -6.19
N VAL A 50 10.87 -4.65 -6.45
CA VAL A 50 11.43 -5.80 -5.71
C VAL A 50 11.51 -5.58 -4.20
N PRO A 51 11.89 -4.40 -3.67
CA PRO A 51 11.99 -4.16 -2.23
C PRO A 51 10.68 -4.28 -1.43
N PHE A 52 9.53 -4.30 -2.10
CA PHE A 52 8.24 -4.52 -1.43
C PHE A 52 8.03 -5.98 -1.04
N TYR A 53 8.76 -6.90 -1.66
CA TYR A 53 8.63 -8.33 -1.42
C TYR A 53 9.69 -8.82 -0.43
N ALA A 54 9.32 -9.77 0.42
CA ALA A 54 10.28 -10.53 1.20
C ALA A 54 11.18 -11.36 0.27
N LYS A 55 12.34 -11.83 0.79
CA LYS A 55 13.29 -12.62 -0.02
C LYS A 55 12.69 -13.91 -0.56
N ASP A 56 11.77 -14.50 0.18
CA ASP A 56 10.99 -15.69 -0.14
C ASP A 56 9.57 -15.37 -0.61
N GLY A 57 9.32 -14.10 -0.93
CA GLY A 57 8.02 -13.61 -1.38
C GLY A 57 7.59 -14.23 -2.69
N VAL A 58 6.31 -14.57 -2.78
CA VAL A 58 5.69 -15.24 -3.93
C VAL A 58 4.74 -14.27 -4.65
N LEU A 59 4.81 -14.27 -5.99
CA LEU A 59 3.93 -13.47 -6.84
C LEU A 59 3.23 -14.36 -7.89
N TRP A 60 1.90 -14.37 -7.84
CA TRP A 60 0.98 -14.89 -8.85
C TRP A 60 0.43 -13.72 -9.65
N GLY A 61 1.08 -13.37 -10.75
CA GLY A 61 0.73 -12.19 -11.53
C GLY A 61 -0.56 -12.34 -12.31
N THR A 62 -1.29 -11.23 -12.50
CA THR A 62 -2.65 -11.16 -13.07
C THR A 62 -2.84 -11.95 -14.37
N LEU A 63 -1.86 -11.89 -15.27
CA LEU A 63 -1.91 -12.53 -16.59
C LEU A 63 -0.74 -13.50 -16.79
N SER A 64 -0.04 -13.89 -15.73
CA SER A 64 1.10 -14.80 -15.80
C SER A 64 0.68 -16.23 -15.49
N PRO A 65 1.01 -17.19 -16.33
CA PRO A 65 0.73 -18.60 -16.08
C PRO A 65 1.70 -19.23 -15.05
N THR A 66 2.75 -18.51 -14.67
CA THR A 66 3.81 -19.03 -13.80
C THR A 66 3.99 -18.20 -12.55
N VAL A 67 4.23 -18.86 -11.43
CA VAL A 67 4.58 -18.24 -10.15
C VAL A 67 6.00 -17.64 -10.21
N ARG A 68 6.22 -16.61 -9.42
CA ARG A 68 7.53 -15.99 -9.17
C ARG A 68 7.82 -16.12 -7.68
N SER A 69 8.88 -16.81 -7.31
CA SER A 69 9.16 -17.22 -5.93
C SER A 69 10.53 -16.81 -5.41
N ASP A 70 11.16 -15.86 -6.09
CA ASP A 70 12.43 -15.26 -5.68
C ASP A 70 12.54 -13.84 -6.24
N PRO A 71 13.42 -12.97 -5.70
CA PRO A 71 13.57 -11.59 -6.11
C PRO A 71 13.88 -11.39 -7.60
N SER A 72 14.67 -12.29 -8.21
CA SER A 72 15.01 -12.22 -9.62
C SER A 72 13.80 -12.53 -10.51
N ALA A 73 13.02 -13.54 -10.14
CA ALA A 73 11.78 -13.90 -10.83
C ALA A 73 10.71 -12.81 -10.69
N VAL A 74 10.59 -12.19 -9.51
CA VAL A 74 9.70 -11.03 -9.29
C VAL A 74 10.13 -9.85 -10.15
N LYS A 75 11.43 -9.52 -10.20
CA LYS A 75 11.95 -8.48 -11.11
C LYS A 75 11.62 -8.78 -12.56
N ALA A 76 11.89 -10.01 -13.03
CA ALA A 76 11.62 -10.43 -14.41
C ALA A 76 10.13 -10.31 -14.78
N TYR A 77 9.22 -10.59 -13.81
CA TYR A 77 7.78 -10.35 -14.00
C TYR A 77 7.48 -8.88 -14.28
N PHE A 78 8.01 -7.95 -13.47
CA PHE A 78 7.76 -6.52 -13.66
C PHE A 78 8.41 -5.98 -14.93
N VAL A 79 9.57 -6.49 -15.35
CA VAL A 79 10.14 -6.16 -16.67
C VAL A 79 9.13 -6.47 -17.78
N GLY A 80 8.59 -7.68 -17.81
CA GLY A 80 7.60 -8.09 -18.81
C GLY A 80 6.28 -7.33 -18.69
N ALA A 81 5.80 -7.09 -17.45
CA ALA A 81 4.56 -6.37 -17.20
C ALA A 81 4.62 -4.92 -17.72
N PHE A 82 5.69 -4.18 -17.44
CA PHE A 82 5.84 -2.80 -17.87
C PHE A 82 6.10 -2.64 -19.36
N GLN A 83 6.68 -3.69 -20.00
CA GLN A 83 6.75 -3.76 -21.47
C GLN A 83 5.37 -3.99 -22.11
N ALA A 84 4.58 -4.89 -21.52
CA ALA A 84 3.25 -5.23 -22.03
C ALA A 84 2.21 -4.13 -21.74
N LEU A 85 2.39 -3.36 -20.67
CA LEU A 85 1.48 -2.33 -20.16
C LEU A 85 2.23 -0.98 -20.04
N PRO A 86 2.53 -0.29 -21.16
CA PRO A 86 3.28 0.97 -21.12
C PRO A 86 2.55 2.05 -20.32
N LYS A 87 3.30 2.81 -19.51
CA LYS A 87 2.78 3.85 -18.61
C LYS A 87 1.73 3.31 -17.65
N ALA A 88 1.95 2.07 -17.16
CA ALA A 88 1.03 1.42 -16.25
C ALA A 88 0.87 2.18 -14.94
N THR A 89 -0.36 2.30 -14.51
CA THR A 89 -0.75 2.79 -13.17
C THR A 89 -1.70 1.79 -12.54
N VAL A 90 -1.87 1.86 -11.22
CA VAL A 90 -2.85 1.06 -10.50
C VAL A 90 -3.66 1.94 -9.56
N LYS A 91 -4.96 1.71 -9.54
CA LYS A 91 -5.89 2.36 -8.60
C LYS A 91 -6.54 1.28 -7.74
N PHE A 92 -6.34 1.36 -6.43
CA PHE A 92 -7.02 0.51 -5.47
C PHE A 92 -8.49 0.94 -5.34
N GLY A 93 -9.38 -0.05 -5.29
CA GLY A 93 -10.78 0.07 -4.90
C GLY A 93 -10.97 -0.30 -3.44
N ASP A 94 -12.09 -0.98 -3.13
CA ASP A 94 -12.39 -1.44 -1.77
C ASP A 94 -11.32 -2.44 -1.30
N GLN A 95 -10.92 -2.30 -0.03
CA GLN A 95 -9.91 -3.11 0.62
C GLN A 95 -10.46 -3.69 1.92
N LEU A 96 -10.14 -4.93 2.19
CA LEU A 96 -10.40 -5.62 3.46
C LEU A 96 -9.05 -5.97 4.10
N ILE A 97 -8.66 -5.20 5.11
CA ILE A 97 -7.39 -5.36 5.81
C ILE A 97 -7.64 -6.03 7.16
N ARG A 98 -6.90 -7.09 7.44
CA ARG A 98 -6.91 -7.85 8.69
C ARG A 98 -5.49 -8.02 9.17
N VAL A 99 -5.23 -7.72 10.44
CA VAL A 99 -3.90 -7.80 11.04
C VAL A 99 -3.92 -8.83 12.17
N TYR A 100 -2.91 -9.70 12.19
CA TYR A 100 -2.74 -10.79 13.14
C TYR A 100 -1.28 -10.76 13.66
N GLY A 101 -1.02 -9.91 14.67
CA GLY A 101 0.34 -9.67 15.15
C GLY A 101 1.23 -9.09 14.03
N ASP A 102 2.31 -9.80 13.71
CA ASP A 102 3.27 -9.40 12.67
C ASP A 102 2.89 -9.88 11.26
N THR A 103 1.68 -10.41 11.08
CA THR A 103 1.14 -10.82 9.78
C THR A 103 -0.11 -10.04 9.45
N ALA A 104 -0.27 -9.64 8.20
CA ALA A 104 -1.47 -8.97 7.74
C ALA A 104 -1.92 -9.52 6.37
N VAL A 105 -3.24 -9.49 6.15
CA VAL A 105 -3.84 -9.84 4.86
C VAL A 105 -4.65 -8.64 4.38
N ASN A 106 -4.33 -8.13 3.19
CA ASN A 106 -5.07 -7.09 2.49
C ASN A 106 -5.62 -7.66 1.19
N THR A 107 -6.94 -7.76 1.11
CA THR A 107 -7.63 -8.28 -0.08
C THR A 107 -8.56 -7.21 -0.63
N GLY A 108 -8.75 -7.21 -1.94
CA GLY A 108 -9.63 -6.23 -2.54
C GLY A 108 -9.62 -6.22 -4.06
N TYR A 109 -10.05 -5.09 -4.58
CA TYR A 109 -10.07 -4.82 -6.01
C TYR A 109 -9.05 -3.74 -6.35
N TYR A 110 -8.51 -3.81 -7.56
CA TYR A 110 -7.74 -2.73 -8.15
C TYR A 110 -7.92 -2.75 -9.68
N THR A 111 -7.60 -1.63 -10.30
CA THR A 111 -7.66 -1.51 -11.75
C THR A 111 -6.30 -1.01 -12.25
N PHE A 112 -5.68 -1.80 -13.10
CA PHE A 112 -4.52 -1.34 -13.88
C PHE A 112 -5.00 -0.50 -15.05
N SER A 113 -4.36 0.63 -15.27
CA SER A 113 -4.55 1.45 -16.48
C SER A 113 -3.23 1.62 -17.18
N TYR A 114 -3.23 1.58 -18.52
CA TYR A 114 -2.03 1.69 -19.34
C TYR A 114 -2.36 2.32 -20.68
N THR A 115 -1.35 2.84 -21.38
CA THR A 115 -1.53 3.47 -22.68
C THR A 115 -1.00 2.54 -23.77
N LYS A 116 -1.86 2.20 -24.73
CA LYS A 116 -1.49 1.41 -25.91
C LYS A 116 -2.14 1.99 -27.14
N ASP A 117 -1.35 2.20 -28.22
CA ASP A 117 -1.79 2.77 -29.47
C ASP A 117 -2.49 4.15 -29.33
N GLY A 118 -2.00 4.97 -28.36
CA GLY A 118 -2.57 6.28 -28.05
C GLY A 118 -3.84 6.25 -27.18
N GLU A 119 -4.36 5.08 -26.84
CA GLU A 119 -5.58 4.90 -26.04
C GLU A 119 -5.24 4.43 -24.62
N THR A 120 -6.03 4.91 -23.65
CA THR A 120 -6.00 4.37 -22.28
C THR A 120 -6.84 3.11 -22.20
N LYS A 121 -6.22 2.01 -21.79
CA LYS A 121 -6.87 0.71 -21.56
C LYS A 121 -6.83 0.35 -20.09
N SER A 122 -7.76 -0.49 -19.63
CA SER A 122 -7.89 -0.86 -18.24
C SER A 122 -8.08 -2.36 -18.07
N ILE A 123 -7.49 -2.90 -16.99
CA ILE A 123 -7.65 -4.30 -16.56
C ILE A 123 -8.15 -4.28 -15.13
N PRO A 124 -9.46 -4.42 -14.90
CA PRO A 124 -9.99 -4.66 -13.56
C PRO A 124 -9.52 -6.02 -13.03
N ALA A 125 -9.09 -6.03 -11.78
CA ALA A 125 -8.56 -7.23 -11.15
C ALA A 125 -8.90 -7.26 -9.66
N ARG A 126 -8.71 -8.41 -9.05
CA ARG A 126 -8.78 -8.63 -7.61
C ARG A 126 -7.44 -9.14 -7.12
N TYR A 127 -7.14 -8.85 -5.88
CA TYR A 127 -5.85 -9.21 -5.30
C TYR A 127 -5.97 -9.70 -3.86
N SER A 128 -4.92 -10.39 -3.45
CA SER A 128 -4.62 -10.70 -2.06
C SER A 128 -3.14 -10.42 -1.84
N PHE A 129 -2.83 -9.54 -0.91
CA PHE A 129 -1.49 -9.38 -0.34
C PHE A 129 -1.47 -10.02 1.04
N THR A 130 -0.52 -10.90 1.28
CA THR A 130 -0.13 -11.29 2.64
C THR A 130 1.18 -10.62 2.97
N TYR A 131 1.22 -9.93 4.09
CA TYR A 131 2.39 -9.21 4.57
C TYR A 131 2.93 -9.85 5.84
N VAL A 132 4.24 -9.72 6.04
CA VAL A 132 4.90 -9.89 7.32
C VAL A 132 5.63 -8.60 7.71
N LYS A 133 5.68 -8.32 9.01
CA LYS A 133 6.40 -7.17 9.54
C LYS A 133 7.90 -7.45 9.56
N ASP A 134 8.67 -6.51 8.98
CA ASP A 134 10.14 -6.54 8.95
C ASP A 134 10.65 -5.18 9.47
N GLY A 135 10.97 -5.12 10.74
CA GLY A 135 11.24 -3.86 11.42
C GLY A 135 10.02 -2.94 11.42
N ASN A 136 10.13 -1.79 10.76
CA ASN A 136 9.03 -0.84 10.60
C ASN A 136 8.27 -1.00 9.28
N ASP A 137 8.70 -1.90 8.41
CA ASP A 137 8.10 -2.12 7.09
C ASP A 137 7.18 -3.36 7.09
N TRP A 138 6.20 -3.35 6.19
CA TRP A 138 5.40 -4.51 5.83
C TRP A 138 5.89 -5.06 4.49
N LYS A 139 6.44 -6.30 4.48
CA LYS A 139 6.93 -6.98 3.27
C LYS A 139 5.93 -8.00 2.77
N ILE A 140 5.71 -8.02 1.46
CA ILE A 140 4.81 -8.97 0.82
C ILE A 140 5.48 -10.35 0.79
N VAL A 141 4.85 -11.34 1.42
CA VAL A 141 5.26 -12.76 1.36
C VAL A 141 4.42 -13.55 0.36
N ASP A 142 3.18 -13.11 0.09
CA ASP A 142 2.34 -13.68 -0.97
C ASP A 142 1.52 -12.57 -1.64
N HIS A 143 1.56 -12.53 -2.96
CA HIS A 143 0.76 -11.64 -3.79
C HIS A 143 0.05 -12.47 -4.86
N HIS A 144 -1.23 -12.65 -4.70
CA HIS A 144 -2.09 -13.18 -5.76
C HIS A 144 -2.84 -12.04 -6.45
N SER A 145 -2.80 -12.06 -7.77
CA SER A 145 -3.58 -11.17 -8.62
C SER A 145 -4.27 -11.95 -9.72
N SER A 146 -5.55 -11.68 -9.94
CA SER A 146 -6.32 -12.28 -11.03
C SER A 146 -7.23 -11.26 -11.70
N ALA A 147 -7.36 -11.33 -13.02
CA ALA A 147 -8.35 -10.54 -13.74
C ALA A 147 -9.77 -10.84 -13.21
N MET A 148 -10.67 -9.86 -13.32
CA MET A 148 -12.08 -10.10 -13.00
C MET A 148 -12.66 -11.16 -13.93
N PRO A 149 -13.42 -12.13 -13.41
CA PRO A 149 -14.12 -13.10 -14.25
C PRO A 149 -15.10 -12.39 -15.18
N ALA A 150 -15.29 -12.95 -16.36
CA ALA A 150 -16.36 -12.49 -17.25
C ALA A 150 -17.74 -12.64 -16.57
N PRO A 151 -18.71 -11.76 -16.87
CA PRO A 151 -20.07 -11.94 -16.41
C PRO A 151 -20.61 -13.32 -16.82
N PRO A 152 -21.50 -13.95 -16.02
CA PRO A 152 -22.19 -15.16 -16.42
C PRO A 152 -22.94 -14.93 -17.74
N ARG A 153 -22.90 -15.89 -18.62
CA ARG A 153 -23.69 -15.87 -19.88
C ARG A 153 -25.12 -16.27 -19.59
#